data_aa918a4bbc3eb226fa58820883472077
#
_entry.id   aa918a4bbc3eb226fa58820883472077
#
_cell.length_a   1.000
_cell.length_b   1.000
_cell.length_c   1.000
_cell.angle_alpha   90.00
_cell.angle_beta   90.00
_cell.angle_gamma   90.00
#
_symmetry.space_group_name_H-M   'P 1'
#
loop_
_entity.id
_entity.type
_entity.pdbx_description
1 polymer ?
#
loop_
_entity_poly.entity_id
_entity_poly.type
_entity_poly.pdbx_seq_one_letter_code
_entity_poly.pdbx_strand_id
1 'polypeptide(L)'
;MRIPKEIKTVIEELQAAGFEAYIVGGCVRDFLRNVEPEDWDVTTDAKPQEIQKIFPKSFYSNKFFTVTVRTESESPKLKEIEITTYRKEAKYTDKRHPDEVKFAKTIKEDLSRRDFTINAIALKIRDRGGTGEGQSLIDPFGGQKDLENKIIRAVGNPEERFSEDALRMMRAVRFATTLGFSASARQKPGFGGPAVASGEGWEIERKTAEAIEKNAHWLKMISKERIRDEFSKIIMSERAAEGIELLRKLGLLKYIVPELEEGYKITQNKHHIYECYEHSLRSLDFAAKKNFNKFVRLAALFHDIGKPRTKKGEGPDATFYSHEIVGAKMTAQILNRLKFPKKEIEKITKLVRYHLFYYNVGEVGESSVRRLVRQVGPENMEELLQVRMADRIGSGCPKAEPYKLRHLRYLIEKVSQDPISVKMLKVNGEDVMRILKISPGPKIGQVLDILLGLVLENPKENEKEFLEKEIEKLGKMSEKELKELTKKARAEREEIEQKRDEMTKKKYWIT
;
A
#
# COMPACT_ATOMS: atom_id res chain seq x y z
N MET A 1 -3.99 4.52 -28.47
CA MET A 1 -3.03 5.32 -27.65
C MET A 1 -1.95 5.91 -28.56
N ARG A 2 -1.35 7.06 -28.22
CA ARG A 2 -0.28 7.66 -29.03
C ARG A 2 1.05 7.54 -28.30
N ILE A 3 2.14 7.24 -29.03
CA ILE A 3 3.50 7.25 -28.49
C ILE A 3 3.90 8.69 -28.21
N PRO A 4 4.45 9.01 -27.01
CA PRO A 4 4.90 10.35 -26.68
C PRO A 4 5.95 10.89 -27.68
N LYS A 5 5.96 12.22 -27.84
CA LYS A 5 6.90 12.89 -28.76
C LYS A 5 8.35 12.65 -28.38
N GLU A 6 8.65 12.68 -27.09
CA GLU A 6 10.00 12.47 -26.54
C GLU A 6 10.56 11.10 -26.93
N ILE A 7 9.73 10.04 -26.84
CA ILE A 7 10.11 8.69 -27.24
C ILE A 7 10.35 8.61 -28.74
N LYS A 8 9.48 9.25 -29.55
CA LYS A 8 9.67 9.31 -31.00
C LYS A 8 10.98 10.00 -31.35
N THR A 9 11.28 11.15 -30.73
CA THR A 9 12.51 11.89 -30.93
C THR A 9 13.76 11.04 -30.64
N VAL A 10 13.76 10.33 -29.49
CA VAL A 10 14.88 9.44 -29.13
C VAL A 10 15.09 8.35 -30.19
N ILE A 11 14.01 7.74 -30.67
CA ILE A 11 14.12 6.69 -31.70
C ILE A 11 14.59 7.29 -33.05
N GLU A 12 14.03 8.43 -33.46
CA GLU A 12 14.39 9.11 -34.70
C GLU A 12 15.88 9.54 -34.70
N GLU A 13 16.42 10.02 -33.59
CA GLU A 13 17.84 10.39 -33.45
C GLU A 13 18.79 9.19 -33.54
N LEU A 14 18.43 8.05 -32.90
CA LEU A 14 19.19 6.79 -33.02
C LEU A 14 19.18 6.27 -34.47
N GLN A 15 18.01 6.30 -35.13
CA GLN A 15 17.86 5.85 -36.52
C GLN A 15 18.61 6.78 -37.51
N ALA A 16 18.57 8.09 -37.28
CA ALA A 16 19.31 9.06 -38.08
C ALA A 16 20.84 8.87 -37.96
N ALA A 17 21.32 8.37 -36.81
CA ALA A 17 22.72 7.99 -36.62
C ALA A 17 23.06 6.60 -37.20
N GLY A 18 22.11 5.90 -37.84
CA GLY A 18 22.31 4.63 -38.50
C GLY A 18 22.10 3.40 -37.63
N PHE A 19 21.54 3.54 -36.44
CA PHE A 19 21.28 2.45 -35.51
C PHE A 19 19.84 1.96 -35.58
N GLU A 20 19.63 0.70 -35.25
CA GLU A 20 18.30 0.17 -34.97
C GLU A 20 17.80 0.70 -33.61
N ALA A 21 16.50 1.02 -33.50
CA ALA A 21 15.89 1.42 -32.25
C ALA A 21 14.44 0.94 -32.17
N TYR A 22 14.08 0.38 -31.00
CA TYR A 22 12.76 -0.18 -30.73
C TYR A 22 12.28 0.18 -29.33
N ILE A 23 10.96 0.37 -29.17
CA ILE A 23 10.32 0.37 -27.87
C ILE A 23 10.14 -1.07 -27.45
N VAL A 24 10.39 -1.42 -26.17
CA VAL A 24 10.39 -2.81 -25.69
C VAL A 24 9.83 -2.95 -24.28
N GLY A 25 9.45 -4.16 -23.91
CA GLY A 25 9.16 -4.50 -22.53
C GLY A 25 7.75 -4.17 -22.07
N GLY A 26 7.64 -3.73 -20.81
CA GLY A 26 6.36 -3.47 -20.16
C GLY A 26 5.52 -2.41 -20.85
N CYS A 27 6.14 -1.38 -21.40
CA CYS A 27 5.44 -0.31 -22.11
C CYS A 27 4.76 -0.79 -23.40
N VAL A 28 5.39 -1.71 -24.15
CA VAL A 28 4.77 -2.28 -25.37
C VAL A 28 3.55 -3.13 -24.97
N ARG A 29 3.67 -3.97 -23.96
CA ARG A 29 2.56 -4.74 -23.40
C ARG A 29 1.40 -3.83 -22.99
N ASP A 30 1.68 -2.78 -22.24
CA ASP A 30 0.64 -1.88 -21.71
C ASP A 30 0.05 -1.02 -22.85
N PHE A 31 0.86 -0.59 -23.81
CA PHE A 31 0.41 0.06 -25.04
C PHE A 31 -0.58 -0.82 -25.83
N LEU A 32 -0.26 -2.11 -26.03
CA LEU A 32 -1.12 -3.06 -26.73
C LEU A 32 -2.43 -3.34 -25.97
N ARG A 33 -2.39 -3.24 -24.64
CA ARG A 33 -3.59 -3.34 -23.79
C ARG A 33 -4.39 -2.04 -23.68
N ASN A 34 -3.94 -1.00 -24.35
CA ASN A 34 -4.53 0.33 -24.29
C ASN A 34 -4.51 0.94 -22.87
N VAL A 35 -3.46 0.61 -22.09
CA VAL A 35 -3.16 1.15 -20.76
C VAL A 35 -1.97 2.07 -20.88
N GLU A 36 -2.00 3.23 -20.22
CA GLU A 36 -0.88 4.18 -20.24
C GLU A 36 0.32 3.58 -19.52
N PRO A 37 1.50 3.44 -20.19
CA PRO A 37 2.71 2.94 -19.56
C PRO A 37 3.20 3.86 -18.43
N GLU A 38 3.78 3.25 -17.40
CA GLU A 38 4.44 3.99 -16.31
C GLU A 38 5.81 4.50 -16.73
N ASP A 39 6.57 3.68 -17.48
CA ASP A 39 7.92 3.89 -17.96
C ASP A 39 8.02 3.48 -19.42
N TRP A 40 8.95 4.07 -20.15
CA TRP A 40 9.20 3.79 -21.56
C TRP A 40 10.65 3.33 -21.74
N ASP A 41 10.81 2.07 -22.15
CA ASP A 41 12.11 1.46 -22.42
C ASP A 41 12.41 1.44 -23.92
N VAL A 42 13.60 1.89 -24.30
CA VAL A 42 14.12 1.80 -25.67
C VAL A 42 15.29 0.83 -25.68
N THR A 43 15.39 0.03 -26.75
CA THR A 43 16.56 -0.83 -26.99
C THR A 43 17.13 -0.57 -28.38
N THR A 44 18.46 -0.71 -28.54
CA THR A 44 19.20 -0.38 -29.74
C THR A 44 20.43 -1.28 -29.92
N ASP A 45 20.96 -1.37 -31.14
CA ASP A 45 22.25 -2.00 -31.40
C ASP A 45 23.43 -1.05 -31.14
N ALA A 46 23.18 0.25 -30.94
CA ALA A 46 24.21 1.23 -30.57
C ALA A 46 24.82 0.88 -29.21
N LYS A 47 26.15 0.98 -29.10
CA LYS A 47 26.88 0.80 -27.84
C LYS A 47 26.69 2.01 -26.90
N PRO A 48 26.88 1.85 -25.58
CA PRO A 48 26.68 2.96 -24.65
C PRO A 48 27.44 4.24 -24.99
N GLN A 49 28.67 4.12 -25.48
CA GLN A 49 29.50 5.29 -25.90
C GLN A 49 28.94 5.99 -27.13
N GLU A 50 28.30 5.23 -28.03
CA GLU A 50 27.66 5.78 -29.25
C GLU A 50 26.36 6.49 -28.84
N ILE A 51 25.58 5.92 -27.95
CA ILE A 51 24.36 6.55 -27.39
C ILE A 51 24.74 7.88 -26.70
N GLN A 52 25.80 7.91 -25.88
CA GLN A 52 26.22 9.15 -25.20
C GLN A 52 26.72 10.23 -26.17
N LYS A 53 27.26 9.86 -27.33
CA LYS A 53 27.63 10.83 -28.41
C LYS A 53 26.41 11.46 -29.06
N ILE A 54 25.34 10.67 -29.26
CA ILE A 54 24.07 11.14 -29.84
C ILE A 54 23.34 12.01 -28.80
N PHE A 55 23.34 11.60 -27.53
CA PHE A 55 22.64 12.28 -26.44
C PHE A 55 23.63 12.82 -25.39
N PRO A 56 24.16 14.05 -25.56
CA PRO A 56 25.12 14.61 -24.60
C PRO A 56 24.56 14.78 -23.18
N LYS A 57 23.26 15.00 -23.05
CA LYS A 57 22.57 15.07 -21.74
C LYS A 57 22.19 13.67 -21.26
N SER A 58 23.14 12.76 -21.10
CA SER A 58 22.90 11.37 -20.68
C SER A 58 23.93 10.90 -19.67
N PHE A 59 23.59 9.85 -18.92
CA PHE A 59 24.52 9.18 -18.02
C PHE A 59 24.43 7.65 -18.20
N TYR A 60 25.59 7.00 -18.09
CA TYR A 60 25.75 5.57 -18.33
C TYR A 60 25.78 4.78 -17.02
N SER A 61 24.92 3.76 -16.91
CA SER A 61 24.97 2.78 -15.84
C SER A 61 25.69 1.51 -16.27
N ASN A 62 26.92 1.33 -15.79
CA ASN A 62 27.85 0.29 -16.26
C ASN A 62 27.37 -1.17 -16.07
N LYS A 63 26.40 -1.40 -15.15
CA LYS A 63 26.01 -2.77 -14.79
C LYS A 63 25.17 -3.50 -15.83
N PHE A 64 24.40 -2.75 -16.65
CA PHE A 64 23.39 -3.33 -17.53
C PHE A 64 23.39 -2.79 -18.96
N PHE A 65 24.45 -2.07 -19.36
CA PHE A 65 24.54 -1.40 -20.66
C PHE A 65 23.37 -0.45 -20.94
N THR A 66 22.87 0.19 -19.89
CA THR A 66 21.77 1.14 -19.98
C THR A 66 22.29 2.58 -19.88
N VAL A 67 21.90 3.39 -20.83
CA VAL A 67 22.13 4.84 -20.82
C VAL A 67 20.81 5.52 -20.53
N THR A 68 20.76 6.35 -19.52
CA THR A 68 19.59 7.18 -19.22
C THR A 68 19.75 8.54 -19.88
N VAL A 69 18.85 8.85 -20.78
CA VAL A 69 18.81 10.13 -21.52
C VAL A 69 17.82 11.06 -20.84
N ARG A 70 18.25 12.30 -20.55
CA ARG A 70 17.38 13.35 -20.03
C ARG A 70 16.73 14.10 -21.17
N THR A 71 15.40 14.14 -21.15
CA THR A 71 14.59 14.91 -22.07
C THR A 71 14.26 16.29 -21.46
N GLU A 72 13.62 17.15 -22.25
CA GLU A 72 13.11 18.45 -21.80
C GLU A 72 11.64 18.36 -21.36
N SER A 73 11.10 17.15 -21.16
CA SER A 73 9.73 16.94 -20.72
C SER A 73 9.53 17.34 -19.26
N GLU A 74 8.42 18.01 -18.97
CA GLU A 74 8.00 18.30 -17.61
C GLU A 74 7.35 17.09 -16.93
N SER A 75 6.93 16.09 -17.72
CA SER A 75 6.34 14.85 -17.19
C SER A 75 7.41 14.00 -16.51
N PRO A 76 7.20 13.65 -15.20
CA PRO A 76 8.14 12.78 -14.50
C PRO A 76 8.40 11.43 -15.19
N LYS A 77 7.42 10.90 -15.93
CA LYS A 77 7.50 9.63 -16.67
C LYS A 77 8.33 9.72 -17.96
N LEU A 78 8.56 10.89 -18.48
CA LEU A 78 9.25 11.14 -19.75
C LEU A 78 10.52 11.96 -19.58
N LYS A 79 10.80 12.45 -18.37
CA LYS A 79 11.97 13.27 -18.06
C LYS A 79 13.29 12.50 -18.23
N GLU A 80 13.26 11.21 -17.95
CA GLU A 80 14.39 10.30 -18.09
C GLU A 80 13.93 9.06 -18.87
N ILE A 81 14.63 8.73 -19.97
CA ILE A 81 14.32 7.58 -20.83
C ILE A 81 15.51 6.64 -20.78
N GLU A 82 15.25 5.37 -20.48
CA GLU A 82 16.27 4.33 -20.47
C GLU A 82 16.47 3.74 -21.87
N ILE A 83 17.70 3.82 -22.37
CA ILE A 83 18.12 3.21 -23.63
C ILE A 83 19.10 2.08 -23.30
N THR A 84 18.74 0.86 -23.64
CA THR A 84 19.56 -0.33 -23.39
C THR A 84 20.14 -0.88 -24.68
N THR A 85 21.45 -1.09 -24.72
CA THR A 85 22.09 -1.80 -25.84
C THR A 85 21.66 -3.26 -25.86
N TYR A 86 21.40 -3.83 -27.05
CA TYR A 86 21.10 -5.26 -27.21
C TYR A 86 22.10 -6.10 -26.47
N ARG A 87 21.64 -7.00 -25.63
CA ARG A 87 22.51 -7.85 -24.83
C ARG A 87 22.07 -9.30 -24.80
N LYS A 88 23.07 -10.16 -24.70
CA LYS A 88 22.95 -11.56 -24.34
C LYS A 88 23.51 -11.75 -22.94
N GLU A 89 22.84 -12.54 -22.16
CA GLU A 89 23.26 -12.90 -20.82
C GLU A 89 23.63 -14.38 -20.82
N ALA A 90 24.79 -14.73 -20.25
CA ALA A 90 25.26 -16.11 -20.21
C ALA A 90 25.81 -16.45 -18.83
N LYS A 91 25.55 -17.73 -18.42
CA LYS A 91 25.92 -18.29 -17.13
C LYS A 91 25.38 -17.49 -15.94
N TYR A 92 24.77 -18.17 -14.99
CA TYR A 92 24.16 -17.57 -13.80
C TYR A 92 24.46 -18.49 -12.62
N THR A 93 25.63 -18.35 -12.00
CA THR A 93 26.04 -19.17 -10.88
C THR A 93 25.23 -18.88 -9.61
N ASP A 94 24.82 -17.64 -9.43
CA ASP A 94 24.09 -17.20 -8.23
C ASP A 94 22.55 -17.09 -8.42
N LYS A 95 22.03 -17.57 -9.57
CA LYS A 95 20.58 -17.47 -9.92
C LYS A 95 20.05 -16.04 -9.94
N ARG A 96 20.92 -15.06 -10.20
CA ARG A 96 20.55 -13.63 -10.17
C ARG A 96 21.28 -12.78 -11.19
N HIS A 97 22.61 -12.86 -11.18
CA HIS A 97 23.45 -12.05 -12.02
C HIS A 97 24.05 -12.90 -13.12
N PRO A 98 23.98 -12.45 -14.38
CA PRO A 98 24.75 -13.10 -15.42
C PRO A 98 26.24 -12.93 -15.09
N ASP A 99 26.97 -14.03 -15.09
CA ASP A 99 28.42 -14.01 -14.90
C ASP A 99 29.09 -13.29 -16.07
N GLU A 100 28.46 -13.30 -17.24
CA GLU A 100 28.93 -12.68 -18.45
C GLU A 100 27.78 -12.02 -19.20
N VAL A 101 27.92 -10.72 -19.47
CA VAL A 101 26.99 -9.96 -20.33
C VAL A 101 27.73 -9.57 -21.61
N LYS A 102 27.21 -10.00 -22.76
CA LYS A 102 27.76 -9.69 -24.08
C LYS A 102 26.76 -8.88 -24.88
N PHE A 103 27.26 -8.06 -25.81
CA PHE A 103 26.38 -7.41 -26.78
C PHE A 103 25.74 -8.47 -27.70
N ALA A 104 24.43 -8.37 -27.88
CA ALA A 104 23.69 -9.15 -28.85
C ALA A 104 23.76 -8.46 -30.23
N LYS A 105 23.57 -9.25 -31.28
CA LYS A 105 23.62 -8.75 -32.64
C LYS A 105 22.24 -8.37 -33.19
N THR A 106 21.19 -8.95 -32.63
CA THR A 106 19.84 -8.79 -33.16
C THR A 106 18.83 -8.53 -32.02
N ILE A 107 17.77 -7.80 -32.35
CA ILE A 107 16.65 -7.61 -31.44
C ILE A 107 16.04 -8.94 -30.92
N LYS A 108 15.99 -9.98 -31.76
CA LYS A 108 15.49 -11.30 -31.35
C LYS A 108 16.32 -11.90 -30.23
N GLU A 109 17.64 -11.73 -30.25
CA GLU A 109 18.51 -12.17 -29.16
C GLU A 109 18.26 -11.39 -27.87
N ASP A 110 18.03 -10.08 -27.93
CA ASP A 110 17.68 -9.30 -26.74
C ASP A 110 16.31 -9.70 -26.17
N LEU A 111 15.31 -9.93 -27.03
CA LEU A 111 13.99 -10.38 -26.58
C LEU A 111 14.02 -11.80 -25.98
N SER A 112 14.94 -12.67 -26.43
CA SER A 112 15.02 -14.07 -25.97
C SER A 112 15.43 -14.23 -24.51
N ARG A 113 16.13 -13.26 -23.89
CA ARG A 113 16.54 -13.29 -22.48
C ARG A 113 15.46 -12.78 -21.52
N ARG A 114 14.36 -12.22 -22.03
CA ARG A 114 13.28 -11.67 -21.22
C ARG A 114 12.52 -12.76 -20.49
N ASP A 115 11.76 -12.36 -19.45
CA ASP A 115 11.08 -13.29 -18.57
C ASP A 115 9.87 -13.99 -19.24
N PHE A 116 8.94 -13.20 -19.76
CA PHE A 116 7.68 -13.69 -20.32
C PHE A 116 7.43 -13.16 -21.73
N THR A 117 6.72 -13.95 -22.53
CA THR A 117 6.39 -13.63 -23.94
C THR A 117 5.71 -12.27 -24.09
N ILE A 118 4.79 -11.94 -23.18
CA ILE A 118 4.08 -10.65 -23.16
C ILE A 118 4.98 -9.43 -22.92
N ASN A 119 6.20 -9.62 -22.41
CA ASN A 119 7.22 -8.59 -22.22
C ASN A 119 8.35 -8.69 -23.25
N ALA A 120 8.28 -9.68 -24.15
CA ALA A 120 9.28 -9.96 -25.21
C ALA A 120 8.77 -9.53 -26.59
N ILE A 121 8.07 -8.43 -26.64
CA ILE A 121 7.55 -7.78 -27.86
C ILE A 121 8.31 -6.46 -28.04
N ALA A 122 8.72 -6.16 -29.28
CA ALA A 122 9.30 -4.89 -29.64
C ALA A 122 8.40 -4.14 -30.65
N LEU A 123 8.32 -2.82 -30.51
CA LEU A 123 7.58 -1.94 -31.40
C LEU A 123 8.54 -1.08 -32.18
N LYS A 124 8.53 -1.24 -33.51
CA LYS A 124 9.28 -0.42 -34.47
C LYS A 124 8.44 0.79 -34.90
N ILE A 125 9.00 1.97 -34.78
CA ILE A 125 8.46 3.18 -35.42
C ILE A 125 9.13 3.30 -36.78
N ARG A 126 8.36 3.43 -37.86
CA ARG A 126 8.90 3.63 -39.22
C ARG A 126 9.25 5.10 -39.43
N ASP A 127 10.33 5.33 -40.18
CA ASP A 127 10.75 6.66 -40.60
C ASP A 127 9.67 7.39 -41.42
N ARG A 128 9.66 8.72 -41.32
CA ARG A 128 8.75 9.62 -42.06
C ARG A 128 8.87 9.60 -43.57
N GLY A 129 9.81 8.82 -44.17
CA GLY A 129 10.06 8.75 -45.60
C GLY A 129 9.22 7.76 -46.41
N GLY A 130 8.42 6.92 -45.78
CA GLY A 130 7.52 5.97 -46.44
C GLY A 130 6.06 6.42 -46.38
N THR A 131 5.31 6.24 -47.46
CA THR A 131 3.88 6.57 -47.57
C THR A 131 3.02 5.75 -46.60
N GLY A 132 3.06 6.08 -45.32
CA GLY A 132 2.22 5.50 -44.27
C GLY A 132 2.88 5.59 -42.90
N GLU A 133 2.18 6.19 -41.92
CA GLU A 133 2.52 6.07 -40.50
C GLU A 133 2.38 4.59 -40.10
N GLY A 134 3.44 3.78 -40.22
CA GLY A 134 3.44 2.35 -39.97
C GLY A 134 4.20 2.00 -38.71
N GLN A 135 3.48 1.56 -37.69
CA GLN A 135 4.07 0.81 -36.59
C GLN A 135 4.13 -0.67 -36.98
N SER A 136 5.25 -1.34 -36.71
CA SER A 136 5.34 -2.79 -36.89
C SER A 136 5.81 -3.45 -35.59
N LEU A 137 5.19 -4.57 -35.26
CA LEU A 137 5.53 -5.36 -34.06
C LEU A 137 6.53 -6.46 -34.45
N ILE A 138 7.53 -6.66 -33.61
CA ILE A 138 8.45 -7.79 -33.67
C ILE A 138 8.13 -8.66 -32.47
N ASP A 139 7.53 -9.81 -32.73
CA ASP A 139 7.03 -10.75 -31.72
C ASP A 139 7.49 -12.18 -32.04
N PRO A 140 8.77 -12.51 -31.80
CA PRO A 140 9.31 -13.81 -32.16
C PRO A 140 8.83 -14.96 -31.24
N PHE A 141 8.13 -14.65 -30.13
CA PHE A 141 7.71 -15.61 -29.12
C PHE A 141 6.20 -15.71 -28.92
N GLY A 142 5.41 -15.03 -29.76
CA GLY A 142 3.93 -15.08 -29.73
C GLY A 142 3.31 -14.35 -28.54
N GLY A 143 3.97 -13.29 -28.05
CA GLY A 143 3.51 -12.51 -26.90
C GLY A 143 2.20 -11.80 -27.14
N GLN A 144 1.88 -11.38 -28.40
CA GLN A 144 0.60 -10.78 -28.75
C GLN A 144 -0.55 -11.78 -28.53
N LYS A 145 -0.37 -13.02 -28.99
CA LYS A 145 -1.36 -14.09 -28.79
C LYS A 145 -1.55 -14.43 -27.31
N ASP A 146 -0.47 -14.49 -26.55
CA ASP A 146 -0.54 -14.71 -25.11
C ASP A 146 -1.21 -13.52 -24.37
N LEU A 147 -1.00 -12.30 -24.88
CA LEU A 147 -1.66 -11.10 -24.36
C LEU A 147 -3.18 -11.13 -24.58
N GLU A 148 -3.62 -11.50 -25.79
CA GLU A 148 -5.03 -11.66 -26.14
C GLU A 148 -5.71 -12.76 -25.33
N ASN A 149 -5.00 -13.88 -25.12
CA ASN A 149 -5.51 -15.02 -24.36
C ASN A 149 -5.30 -14.89 -22.84
N LYS A 150 -4.72 -13.79 -22.36
CA LYS A 150 -4.39 -13.54 -20.94
C LYS A 150 -3.51 -14.65 -20.34
N ILE A 151 -2.48 -15.06 -21.03
CA ILE A 151 -1.56 -16.14 -20.62
C ILE A 151 -0.20 -15.55 -20.21
N ILE A 152 0.32 -15.98 -19.05
CA ILE A 152 1.69 -15.75 -18.62
C ILE A 152 2.54 -16.96 -19.00
N ARG A 153 3.33 -16.82 -20.05
CA ARG A 153 4.22 -17.86 -20.57
C ARG A 153 5.67 -17.39 -20.50
N ALA A 154 6.56 -18.24 -19.99
CA ALA A 154 7.99 -17.96 -20.02
C ALA A 154 8.54 -17.98 -21.46
N VAL A 155 9.52 -17.12 -21.75
CA VAL A 155 10.19 -17.12 -23.06
C VAL A 155 11.06 -18.38 -23.19
N GLY A 156 10.83 -19.16 -24.24
CA GLY A 156 11.61 -20.37 -24.51
C GLY A 156 11.37 -21.48 -23.50
N ASN A 157 12.44 -22.03 -22.91
CA ASN A 157 12.34 -23.08 -21.88
C ASN A 157 12.15 -22.45 -20.48
N PRO A 158 11.02 -22.70 -19.78
CA PRO A 158 10.78 -22.15 -18.45
C PRO A 158 11.85 -22.50 -17.41
N GLU A 159 12.36 -23.74 -17.42
CA GLU A 159 13.39 -24.17 -16.46
C GLU A 159 14.69 -23.36 -16.63
N GLU A 160 15.10 -23.11 -17.87
CA GLU A 160 16.25 -22.27 -18.17
C GLU A 160 16.02 -20.85 -17.67
N ARG A 161 14.86 -20.26 -18.00
CA ARG A 161 14.49 -18.88 -17.57
C ARG A 161 14.50 -18.71 -16.06
N PHE A 162 13.98 -19.69 -15.32
CA PHE A 162 13.98 -19.64 -13.85
C PHE A 162 15.35 -19.98 -13.24
N SER A 163 16.18 -20.74 -13.96
CA SER A 163 17.56 -21.00 -13.54
C SER A 163 18.45 -19.76 -13.62
N GLU A 164 18.15 -18.83 -14.51
CA GLU A 164 18.84 -17.54 -14.64
C GLU A 164 18.45 -16.58 -13.49
N ASP A 165 17.17 -16.39 -13.25
CA ASP A 165 16.66 -15.58 -12.14
C ASP A 165 15.41 -16.22 -11.55
N ALA A 166 15.57 -16.86 -10.40
CA ALA A 166 14.48 -17.54 -9.72
C ALA A 166 13.36 -16.58 -9.27
N LEU A 167 13.61 -15.27 -9.17
CA LEU A 167 12.56 -14.31 -8.86
C LEU A 167 11.50 -14.21 -9.96
N ARG A 168 11.83 -14.61 -11.20
CA ARG A 168 10.87 -14.68 -12.31
C ARG A 168 9.66 -15.55 -11.96
N MET A 169 9.81 -16.57 -11.10
CA MET A 169 8.69 -17.38 -10.59
C MET A 169 7.67 -16.52 -9.82
N MET A 170 8.12 -15.63 -8.93
CA MET A 170 7.23 -14.69 -8.24
C MET A 170 6.65 -13.62 -9.19
N ARG A 171 7.44 -13.19 -10.17
CA ARG A 171 6.97 -12.25 -11.21
C ARG A 171 5.84 -12.84 -12.04
N ALA A 172 5.84 -14.16 -12.32
CA ALA A 172 4.71 -14.84 -12.98
C ALA A 172 3.42 -14.66 -12.18
N VAL A 173 3.45 -14.93 -10.88
CA VAL A 173 2.31 -14.74 -9.98
C VAL A 173 1.90 -13.27 -9.92
N ARG A 174 2.86 -12.36 -9.82
CA ARG A 174 2.56 -10.92 -9.83
C ARG A 174 1.85 -10.49 -11.12
N PHE A 175 2.34 -10.89 -12.28
CA PHE A 175 1.68 -10.54 -13.55
C PHE A 175 0.28 -11.15 -13.64
N ALA A 176 0.10 -12.39 -13.21
CA ALA A 176 -1.23 -13.01 -13.17
C ALA A 176 -2.23 -12.23 -12.30
N THR A 177 -1.77 -11.50 -11.28
CA THR A 177 -2.64 -10.73 -10.37
C THR A 177 -2.75 -9.25 -10.68
N THR A 178 -1.74 -8.64 -11.35
CA THR A 178 -1.71 -7.20 -11.62
C THR A 178 -2.22 -6.83 -13.01
N LEU A 179 -2.15 -7.72 -13.99
CA LEU A 179 -2.53 -7.43 -15.37
C LEU A 179 -4.06 -7.50 -15.63
N GLY A 180 -4.88 -7.79 -14.64
CA GLY A 180 -6.30 -8.15 -14.80
C GLY A 180 -7.26 -7.02 -15.15
N PHE A 181 -6.96 -5.72 -14.96
CA PHE A 181 -7.98 -4.69 -15.12
C PHE A 181 -7.51 -3.49 -15.95
N SER A 182 -8.26 -3.23 -17.05
CA SER A 182 -8.43 -1.89 -17.61
C SER A 182 -9.43 -1.13 -16.73
N ALA A 183 -9.19 0.15 -16.47
CA ALA A 183 -10.07 1.03 -15.66
C ALA A 183 -11.51 1.14 -16.20
N SER A 184 -11.80 0.65 -17.42
CA SER A 184 -13.12 0.67 -18.05
C SER A 184 -14.03 -0.51 -17.67
N ALA A 185 -13.52 -1.55 -16.98
CA ALA A 185 -14.29 -2.75 -16.64
C ALA A 185 -14.90 -2.75 -15.23
N ARG A 186 -15.15 -1.59 -14.64
CA ARG A 186 -15.88 -1.48 -13.35
C ARG A 186 -17.38 -1.70 -13.57
N GLN A 187 -17.81 -2.94 -13.71
CA GLN A 187 -19.25 -3.28 -13.61
C GLN A 187 -19.49 -4.46 -12.67
N LYS A 188 -20.21 -4.13 -11.59
CA LYS A 188 -21.03 -4.93 -10.65
C LYS A 188 -20.36 -6.04 -9.83
N PRO A 189 -20.40 -5.94 -8.49
CA PRO A 189 -20.10 -7.06 -7.62
C PRO A 189 -21.29 -8.03 -7.56
N GLY A 190 -21.09 -9.25 -8.05
CA GLY A 190 -21.95 -10.39 -7.73
C GLY A 190 -21.51 -11.00 -6.40
N PHE A 191 -22.41 -11.05 -5.43
CA PHE A 191 -22.23 -11.81 -4.20
C PHE A 191 -22.41 -13.30 -4.48
N GLY A 192 -21.44 -14.15 -4.09
CA GLY A 192 -21.66 -15.59 -3.97
C GLY A 192 -20.46 -16.48 -4.28
N GLY A 193 -19.89 -17.10 -3.27
CA GLY A 193 -19.01 -18.26 -3.37
C GLY A 193 -17.51 -17.98 -3.28
N PRO A 194 -16.68 -19.00 -2.91
CA PRO A 194 -15.24 -18.86 -2.87
C PRO A 194 -14.74 -18.57 -4.28
N ALA A 195 -14.05 -17.44 -4.45
CA ALA A 195 -13.45 -17.04 -5.71
C ALA A 195 -12.23 -17.94 -6.01
N VAL A 196 -12.53 -19.10 -6.57
CA VAL A 196 -11.57 -19.90 -7.31
C VAL A 196 -11.91 -19.67 -8.77
N ALA A 197 -11.03 -19.00 -9.50
CA ALA A 197 -10.98 -18.88 -10.95
C ALA A 197 -12.35 -18.70 -11.62
N SER A 198 -12.96 -17.53 -11.54
CA SER A 198 -13.88 -17.09 -12.58
C SER A 198 -13.05 -16.75 -13.82
N GLY A 199 -13.39 -17.26 -14.99
CA GLY A 199 -12.64 -17.25 -16.25
C GLY A 199 -12.31 -15.90 -16.88
N GLU A 200 -12.08 -14.85 -16.10
CA GLU A 200 -11.70 -13.49 -16.54
C GLU A 200 -10.26 -13.09 -16.14
N GLY A 201 -9.54 -13.95 -15.41
CA GLY A 201 -8.20 -13.68 -14.92
C GLY A 201 -7.09 -14.06 -15.91
N TRP A 202 -5.87 -13.61 -15.64
CA TRP A 202 -4.68 -14.08 -16.32
C TRP A 202 -4.27 -15.45 -15.76
N GLU A 203 -3.91 -16.36 -16.63
CA GLU A 203 -3.49 -17.71 -16.27
C GLU A 203 -1.99 -17.89 -16.53
N ILE A 204 -1.33 -18.66 -15.67
CA ILE A 204 0.05 -19.08 -15.91
C ILE A 204 -0.01 -20.34 -16.78
N GLU A 205 0.70 -20.31 -17.92
CA GLU A 205 0.78 -21.43 -18.84
C GLU A 205 1.27 -22.69 -18.12
N ARG A 206 0.66 -23.84 -18.47
CA ARG A 206 0.86 -25.10 -17.76
C ARG A 206 2.34 -25.50 -17.58
N LYS A 207 3.14 -25.48 -18.65
CA LYS A 207 4.58 -25.81 -18.57
C LYS A 207 5.36 -24.83 -17.70
N THR A 208 4.97 -23.54 -17.76
CA THR A 208 5.53 -22.50 -16.92
C THR A 208 5.18 -22.75 -15.44
N ALA A 209 3.95 -23.15 -15.12
CA ALA A 209 3.53 -23.48 -13.76
C ALA A 209 4.24 -24.72 -13.22
N GLU A 210 4.32 -25.80 -14.01
CA GLU A 210 5.04 -27.05 -13.66
C GLU A 210 6.52 -26.77 -13.37
N ALA A 211 7.17 -25.91 -14.16
CA ALA A 211 8.55 -25.50 -13.91
C ALA A 211 8.69 -24.66 -12.63
N ILE A 212 7.72 -23.80 -12.29
CA ILE A 212 7.70 -23.07 -11.03
C ILE A 212 7.60 -24.04 -9.85
N GLU A 213 6.63 -24.95 -9.85
CA GLU A 213 6.42 -25.93 -8.79
C GLU A 213 7.69 -26.76 -8.52
N LYS A 214 8.30 -27.28 -9.59
CA LYS A 214 9.53 -28.07 -9.52
C LYS A 214 10.70 -27.29 -8.90
N ASN A 215 10.82 -26.01 -9.24
CA ASN A 215 11.99 -25.19 -8.93
C ASN A 215 11.74 -24.12 -7.84
N ALA A 216 10.58 -24.16 -7.16
CA ALA A 216 10.21 -23.20 -6.11
C ALA A 216 11.30 -23.03 -5.02
N HIS A 217 12.06 -24.09 -4.74
CA HIS A 217 13.15 -24.09 -3.76
C HIS A 217 14.30 -23.13 -4.10
N TRP A 218 14.46 -22.72 -5.36
CA TRP A 218 15.47 -21.74 -5.78
C TRP A 218 15.23 -20.34 -5.20
N LEU A 219 14.02 -20.05 -4.70
CA LEU A 219 13.77 -18.78 -3.98
C LEU A 219 14.66 -18.60 -2.75
N LYS A 220 15.24 -19.68 -2.21
CA LYS A 220 16.21 -19.60 -1.11
C LYS A 220 17.48 -18.82 -1.50
N MET A 221 17.82 -18.78 -2.78
CA MET A 221 19.00 -18.12 -3.33
C MET A 221 18.76 -16.63 -3.61
N ILE A 222 17.50 -16.19 -3.60
CA ILE A 222 17.13 -14.81 -3.90
C ILE A 222 17.18 -13.96 -2.62
N SER A 223 17.71 -12.74 -2.74
CA SER A 223 17.74 -11.78 -1.62
C SER A 223 16.34 -11.47 -1.10
N LYS A 224 16.23 -11.33 0.21
CA LYS A 224 14.94 -11.13 0.89
C LYS A 224 14.28 -9.79 0.50
N GLU A 225 15.07 -8.80 0.18
CA GLU A 225 14.62 -7.49 -0.32
C GLU A 225 13.88 -7.64 -1.65
N ARG A 226 14.43 -8.40 -2.61
CA ARG A 226 13.76 -8.64 -3.91
C ARG A 226 12.47 -9.44 -3.73
N ILE A 227 12.48 -10.45 -2.87
CA ILE A 227 11.28 -11.23 -2.51
C ILE A 227 10.22 -10.30 -1.89
N ARG A 228 10.61 -9.44 -0.92
CA ARG A 228 9.74 -8.44 -0.30
C ARG A 228 9.08 -7.55 -1.34
N ASP A 229 9.86 -7.06 -2.29
CA ASP A 229 9.37 -6.09 -3.28
C ASP A 229 8.34 -6.73 -4.22
N GLU A 230 8.58 -7.94 -4.71
CA GLU A 230 7.58 -8.68 -5.51
C GLU A 230 6.36 -9.10 -4.66
N PHE A 231 6.58 -9.57 -3.42
CA PHE A 231 5.50 -9.88 -2.49
C PHE A 231 4.62 -8.64 -2.19
N SER A 232 5.24 -7.49 -1.96
CA SER A 232 4.51 -6.23 -1.74
C SER A 232 3.67 -5.83 -2.96
N LYS A 233 4.17 -6.03 -4.18
CA LYS A 233 3.41 -5.77 -5.41
C LYS A 233 2.21 -6.71 -5.55
N ILE A 234 2.34 -7.98 -5.16
CA ILE A 234 1.23 -8.94 -5.13
C ILE A 234 0.18 -8.50 -4.09
N ILE A 235 0.60 -8.15 -2.88
CA ILE A 235 -0.28 -7.64 -1.80
C ILE A 235 -1.03 -6.37 -2.23
N MET A 236 -0.40 -5.50 -3.01
CA MET A 236 -1.01 -4.26 -3.49
C MET A 236 -1.87 -4.43 -4.75
N SER A 237 -1.89 -5.61 -5.36
CA SER A 237 -2.79 -5.89 -6.49
C SER A 237 -4.27 -5.92 -6.06
N GLU A 238 -5.17 -5.76 -7.00
CA GLU A 238 -6.62 -5.90 -6.76
C GLU A 238 -7.00 -7.36 -6.44
N ARG A 239 -6.20 -8.33 -6.94
CA ARG A 239 -6.37 -9.77 -6.74
C ARG A 239 -5.36 -10.35 -5.74
N ALA A 240 -5.06 -9.58 -4.67
CA ALA A 240 -4.03 -9.93 -3.70
C ALA A 240 -4.26 -11.33 -3.07
N ALA A 241 -5.50 -11.65 -2.69
CA ALA A 241 -5.84 -12.95 -2.10
C ALA A 241 -5.58 -14.12 -3.06
N GLU A 242 -5.94 -13.95 -4.34
CA GLU A 242 -5.64 -14.94 -5.38
C GLU A 242 -4.12 -15.08 -5.59
N GLY A 243 -3.38 -13.98 -5.50
CA GLY A 243 -1.93 -14.00 -5.59
C GLY A 243 -1.28 -14.82 -4.47
N ILE A 244 -1.75 -14.70 -3.23
CA ILE A 244 -1.30 -15.52 -2.11
C ILE A 244 -1.66 -16.99 -2.33
N GLU A 245 -2.86 -17.28 -2.80
CA GLU A 245 -3.27 -18.66 -3.10
C GLU A 245 -2.47 -19.26 -4.27
N LEU A 246 -2.14 -18.49 -5.31
CA LEU A 246 -1.23 -18.93 -6.37
C LEU A 246 0.18 -19.22 -5.84
N LEU A 247 0.72 -18.35 -4.98
CA LEU A 247 2.02 -18.62 -4.32
C LEU A 247 1.99 -19.94 -3.55
N ARG A 248 0.88 -20.25 -2.85
CA ARG A 248 0.72 -21.50 -2.12
C ARG A 248 0.63 -22.70 -3.07
N LYS A 249 -0.26 -22.64 -4.07
CA LYS A 249 -0.46 -23.74 -5.05
C LYS A 249 0.82 -24.09 -5.80
N LEU A 250 1.60 -23.09 -6.18
CA LEU A 250 2.88 -23.24 -6.88
C LEU A 250 4.06 -23.55 -5.92
N GLY A 251 3.79 -23.78 -4.63
CA GLY A 251 4.80 -24.14 -3.64
C GLY A 251 5.82 -23.03 -3.34
N LEU A 252 5.54 -21.79 -3.72
CA LEU A 252 6.42 -20.64 -3.46
C LEU A 252 6.22 -20.06 -2.04
N LEU A 253 4.98 -20.10 -1.51
CA LEU A 253 4.62 -19.46 -0.24
C LEU A 253 5.45 -19.97 0.93
N LYS A 254 5.74 -21.26 0.97
CA LYS A 254 6.59 -21.92 2.00
C LYS A 254 8.02 -21.36 2.10
N TYR A 255 8.51 -20.67 1.05
CA TYR A 255 9.84 -20.03 1.05
C TYR A 255 9.77 -18.53 1.37
N ILE A 256 8.56 -17.96 1.43
CA ILE A 256 8.27 -16.54 1.69
C ILE A 256 7.71 -16.39 3.10
N VAL A 257 6.52 -16.96 3.34
CA VAL A 257 5.77 -16.90 4.61
C VAL A 257 5.20 -18.28 4.93
N PRO A 258 6.04 -19.28 5.33
CA PRO A 258 5.57 -20.63 5.68
C PRO A 258 4.56 -20.62 6.83
N GLU A 259 4.65 -19.65 7.74
CA GLU A 259 3.75 -19.50 8.89
C GLU A 259 2.29 -19.30 8.48
N LEU A 260 2.04 -18.75 7.29
CA LEU A 260 0.68 -18.57 6.80
C LEU A 260 0.05 -19.91 6.40
N GLU A 261 0.85 -20.85 5.91
CA GLU A 261 0.39 -22.21 5.57
C GLU A 261 0.02 -23.04 6.80
N GLU A 262 0.53 -22.69 7.99
CA GLU A 262 0.13 -23.36 9.26
C GLU A 262 -1.37 -23.22 9.52
N GLY A 263 -2.02 -22.14 9.00
CA GLY A 263 -3.47 -21.92 9.11
C GLY A 263 -4.32 -22.75 8.15
N TYR A 264 -3.72 -23.41 7.16
CA TYR A 264 -4.46 -24.17 6.15
C TYR A 264 -5.12 -25.40 6.77
N LYS A 265 -6.43 -25.58 6.55
CA LYS A 265 -7.29 -26.62 7.16
C LYS A 265 -7.41 -26.56 8.68
N ILE A 266 -6.98 -25.46 9.32
CA ILE A 266 -7.22 -25.27 10.75
C ILE A 266 -8.59 -24.65 10.97
N THR A 267 -9.52 -25.47 11.48
CA THR A 267 -10.87 -25.03 11.82
C THR A 267 -10.87 -24.05 12.98
N GLN A 268 -11.81 -23.13 12.96
CA GLN A 268 -12.02 -22.13 14.01
C GLN A 268 -13.24 -22.51 14.90
N ASN A 269 -13.63 -21.61 15.79
CA ASN A 269 -14.79 -21.78 16.66
C ASN A 269 -16.11 -21.34 15.99
N LYS A 270 -17.23 -21.46 16.71
CA LYS A 270 -18.60 -21.12 16.25
C LYS A 270 -18.80 -19.69 15.72
N HIS A 271 -17.86 -18.79 15.95
CA HIS A 271 -17.93 -17.40 15.48
C HIS A 271 -17.36 -17.20 14.07
N HIS A 272 -16.76 -18.23 13.49
CA HIS A 272 -16.14 -18.22 12.18
C HIS A 272 -16.65 -19.37 11.32
N ILE A 273 -17.07 -19.07 10.08
CA ILE A 273 -17.54 -20.10 9.15
C ILE A 273 -16.43 -20.63 8.24
N TYR A 274 -15.27 -19.96 8.23
CA TYR A 274 -14.11 -20.32 7.42
C TYR A 274 -12.95 -20.80 8.30
N GLU A 275 -12.07 -21.62 7.74
CA GLU A 275 -10.81 -22.02 8.37
C GLU A 275 -9.81 -20.83 8.44
N CYS A 276 -8.75 -20.96 9.25
CA CYS A 276 -7.86 -19.82 9.54
C CYS A 276 -7.23 -19.20 8.29
N TYR A 277 -6.74 -20.02 7.35
CA TYR A 277 -6.10 -19.53 6.13
C TYR A 277 -7.10 -18.84 5.19
N GLU A 278 -8.25 -19.46 4.96
CA GLU A 278 -9.31 -18.88 4.11
C GLU A 278 -9.84 -17.56 4.70
N HIS A 279 -10.02 -17.49 6.02
CA HIS A 279 -10.38 -16.26 6.73
C HIS A 279 -9.38 -15.13 6.47
N SER A 280 -8.07 -15.43 6.56
CA SER A 280 -7.01 -14.46 6.28
C SER A 280 -7.05 -13.97 4.83
N LEU A 281 -7.27 -14.88 3.87
CA LEU A 281 -7.40 -14.51 2.45
C LEU A 281 -8.63 -13.65 2.18
N ARG A 282 -9.78 -13.96 2.77
CA ARG A 282 -11.01 -13.16 2.64
C ARG A 282 -10.87 -11.77 3.26
N SER A 283 -10.15 -11.67 4.37
CA SER A 283 -9.81 -10.39 4.99
C SER A 283 -8.92 -9.54 4.08
N LEU A 284 -7.91 -10.15 3.45
CA LEU A 284 -7.05 -9.49 2.47
C LEU A 284 -7.84 -9.08 1.21
N ASP A 285 -8.71 -9.94 0.69
CA ASP A 285 -9.56 -9.65 -0.49
C ASP A 285 -10.43 -8.42 -0.26
N PHE A 286 -11.09 -8.35 0.91
CA PHE A 286 -11.88 -7.18 1.27
C PHE A 286 -11.01 -5.92 1.35
N ALA A 287 -9.84 -5.99 1.99
CA ALA A 287 -8.93 -4.86 2.10
C ALA A 287 -8.41 -4.40 0.72
N ALA A 288 -8.17 -5.34 -0.21
CA ALA A 288 -7.80 -5.04 -1.59
C ALA A 288 -8.94 -4.36 -2.37
N LYS A 289 -10.16 -4.90 -2.32
CA LYS A 289 -11.36 -4.33 -2.96
C LYS A 289 -11.73 -2.95 -2.45
N LYS A 290 -11.42 -2.64 -1.18
CA LYS A 290 -11.57 -1.30 -0.58
C LYS A 290 -10.39 -0.37 -0.86
N ASN A 291 -9.40 -0.83 -1.60
CA ASN A 291 -8.18 -0.10 -1.90
C ASN A 291 -7.47 0.44 -0.65
N PHE A 292 -7.50 -0.34 0.44
CA PHE A 292 -6.75 0.01 1.64
C PHE A 292 -5.25 -0.05 1.38
N ASN A 293 -4.48 0.69 2.18
CA ASN A 293 -3.03 0.78 2.02
C ASN A 293 -2.31 -0.53 2.38
N LYS A 294 -1.02 -0.59 2.06
CA LYS A 294 -0.15 -1.74 2.27
C LYS A 294 -0.17 -2.26 3.72
N PHE A 295 -0.20 -1.35 4.69
CA PHE A 295 -0.14 -1.71 6.11
C PHE A 295 -1.39 -2.44 6.55
N VAL A 296 -2.56 -1.95 6.13
CA VAL A 296 -3.85 -2.59 6.41
C VAL A 296 -3.96 -3.93 5.70
N ARG A 297 -3.54 -4.05 4.43
CA ARG A 297 -3.58 -5.32 3.69
C ARG A 297 -2.68 -6.38 4.32
N LEU A 298 -1.46 -6.03 4.71
CA LEU A 298 -0.56 -6.94 5.42
C LEU A 298 -1.09 -7.29 6.81
N ALA A 299 -1.62 -6.32 7.55
CA ALA A 299 -2.23 -6.59 8.85
C ALA A 299 -3.48 -7.46 8.72
N ALA A 300 -4.33 -7.25 7.72
CA ALA A 300 -5.49 -8.10 7.43
C ALA A 300 -5.09 -9.54 7.07
N LEU A 301 -3.99 -9.74 6.36
CA LEU A 301 -3.46 -11.07 6.05
C LEU A 301 -2.90 -11.77 7.30
N PHE A 302 -2.29 -11.03 8.24
CA PHE A 302 -1.54 -11.59 9.35
C PHE A 302 -2.22 -11.49 10.71
N HIS A 303 -3.39 -10.83 10.84
CA HIS A 303 -4.00 -10.57 12.15
C HIS A 303 -4.21 -11.85 12.97
N ASP A 304 -4.59 -12.92 12.31
CA ASP A 304 -4.90 -14.23 12.91
C ASP A 304 -3.79 -15.29 12.74
N ILE A 305 -2.62 -14.91 12.27
CA ILE A 305 -1.52 -15.86 12.00
C ILE A 305 -1.04 -16.62 13.24
N GLY A 306 -1.35 -16.11 14.43
CA GLY A 306 -1.06 -16.78 15.72
C GLY A 306 -2.05 -17.88 16.12
N LYS A 307 -3.23 -17.96 15.48
CA LYS A 307 -4.29 -18.91 15.85
C LYS A 307 -3.86 -20.38 15.78
N PRO A 308 -3.19 -20.87 14.73
CA PRO A 308 -2.77 -22.27 14.67
C PRO A 308 -1.92 -22.68 15.88
N ARG A 309 -1.02 -21.81 16.34
CA ARG A 309 -0.11 -22.07 17.46
C ARG A 309 -0.73 -21.89 18.86
N THR A 310 -1.90 -21.25 18.94
CA THR A 310 -2.59 -21.00 20.21
C THR A 310 -3.88 -21.79 20.37
N LYS A 311 -4.24 -22.58 19.35
CA LYS A 311 -5.46 -23.41 19.35
C LYS A 311 -5.44 -24.40 20.53
N LYS A 312 -6.55 -24.40 21.29
CA LYS A 312 -6.83 -25.40 22.34
C LYS A 312 -8.22 -25.96 22.11
N GLY A 313 -8.34 -27.28 22.19
CA GLY A 313 -9.60 -28.00 21.90
C GLY A 313 -9.91 -28.09 20.40
N GLU A 314 -11.01 -28.77 20.09
CA GLU A 314 -11.50 -28.99 18.74
C GLU A 314 -12.97 -28.60 18.61
N GLY A 315 -13.43 -28.40 17.37
CA GLY A 315 -14.82 -28.08 17.04
C GLY A 315 -15.26 -26.67 17.46
N PRO A 316 -16.57 -26.47 17.70
CA PRO A 316 -17.16 -25.15 17.93
C PRO A 316 -16.67 -24.41 19.16
N ASP A 317 -16.17 -25.13 20.14
CA ASP A 317 -15.70 -24.57 21.44
C ASP A 317 -14.17 -24.43 21.50
N ALA A 318 -13.47 -24.61 20.40
CA ALA A 318 -12.03 -24.33 20.30
C ALA A 318 -11.72 -22.89 20.72
N THR A 319 -10.61 -22.70 21.43
CA THR A 319 -10.17 -21.40 21.92
C THR A 319 -8.80 -21.03 21.33
N PHE A 320 -8.53 -19.71 21.25
CA PHE A 320 -7.32 -19.15 20.63
C PHE A 320 -6.75 -18.01 21.49
N TYR A 321 -6.67 -18.21 22.81
CA TYR A 321 -6.24 -17.16 23.73
C TYR A 321 -4.84 -16.65 23.39
N SER A 322 -4.67 -15.32 23.44
CA SER A 322 -3.42 -14.61 23.18
C SER A 322 -2.87 -14.77 21.74
N HIS A 323 -3.72 -15.19 20.78
CA HIS A 323 -3.28 -15.30 19.38
C HIS A 323 -2.81 -13.94 18.80
N GLU A 324 -3.36 -12.82 19.28
CA GLU A 324 -2.96 -11.47 18.89
C GLU A 324 -1.55 -11.11 19.38
N ILE A 325 -1.10 -11.66 20.52
CA ILE A 325 0.26 -11.48 21.05
C ILE A 325 1.23 -12.35 20.26
N VAL A 326 0.88 -13.63 20.10
CA VAL A 326 1.70 -14.59 19.34
C VAL A 326 1.78 -14.15 17.88
N GLY A 327 0.65 -13.77 17.27
CA GLY A 327 0.57 -13.28 15.90
C GLY A 327 1.40 -12.02 15.65
N ALA A 328 1.39 -11.07 16.57
CA ALA A 328 2.24 -9.88 16.50
C ALA A 328 3.73 -10.23 16.48
N LYS A 329 4.16 -11.16 17.36
CA LYS A 329 5.56 -11.65 17.38
C LYS A 329 5.93 -12.35 16.07
N MET A 330 5.06 -13.24 15.58
CA MET A 330 5.26 -13.93 14.30
C MET A 330 5.34 -12.93 13.14
N THR A 331 4.43 -11.96 13.09
CA THR A 331 4.43 -10.89 12.08
C THR A 331 5.74 -10.11 12.09
N ALA A 332 6.22 -9.69 13.26
CA ALA A 332 7.51 -9.01 13.37
C ALA A 332 8.67 -9.87 12.85
N GLN A 333 8.69 -11.16 13.17
CA GLN A 333 9.73 -12.09 12.69
C GLN A 333 9.68 -12.27 11.16
N ILE A 334 8.49 -12.44 10.58
CA ILE A 334 8.27 -12.56 9.14
C ILE A 334 8.76 -11.30 8.41
N LEU A 335 8.32 -10.13 8.85
CA LEU A 335 8.67 -8.86 8.22
C LEU A 335 10.17 -8.53 8.36
N ASN A 336 10.79 -8.85 9.51
CA ASN A 336 12.23 -8.74 9.68
C ASN A 336 13.00 -9.68 8.74
N ARG A 337 12.56 -10.95 8.63
CA ARG A 337 13.14 -11.94 7.72
C ARG A 337 13.07 -11.48 6.27
N LEU A 338 11.97 -10.83 5.88
CA LEU A 338 11.75 -10.24 4.55
C LEU A 338 12.39 -8.85 4.39
N LYS A 339 13.11 -8.35 5.39
CA LYS A 339 13.83 -7.07 5.32
C LYS A 339 12.92 -5.86 5.06
N PHE A 340 11.74 -5.84 5.66
CA PHE A 340 10.92 -4.62 5.67
C PHE A 340 11.58 -3.51 6.50
N PRO A 341 11.33 -2.22 6.19
CA PRO A 341 11.80 -1.11 7.00
C PRO A 341 11.25 -1.16 8.44
N LYS A 342 12.06 -0.82 9.43
CA LYS A 342 11.70 -0.91 10.85
C LYS A 342 10.36 -0.21 11.18
N LYS A 343 10.14 1.00 10.65
CA LYS A 343 8.89 1.76 10.84
C LYS A 343 7.66 1.01 10.32
N GLU A 344 7.77 0.31 9.19
CA GLU A 344 6.68 -0.50 8.64
C GLU A 344 6.41 -1.73 9.51
N ILE A 345 7.47 -2.40 9.99
CA ILE A 345 7.36 -3.55 10.90
C ILE A 345 6.62 -3.14 12.17
N GLU A 346 7.04 -2.05 12.81
CA GLU A 346 6.43 -1.53 14.03
C GLU A 346 4.94 -1.24 13.83
N LYS A 347 4.59 -0.57 12.72
CA LYS A 347 3.22 -0.21 12.39
C LYS A 347 2.34 -1.44 12.15
N ILE A 348 2.76 -2.35 11.27
CA ILE A 348 1.99 -3.56 10.95
C ILE A 348 1.83 -4.45 12.18
N THR A 349 2.91 -4.66 12.93
CA THR A 349 2.90 -5.45 14.17
C THR A 349 1.93 -4.87 15.20
N LYS A 350 1.87 -3.54 15.32
CA LYS A 350 0.94 -2.85 16.21
C LYS A 350 -0.51 -3.08 15.76
N LEU A 351 -0.82 -2.97 14.47
CA LEU A 351 -2.16 -3.26 13.95
C LEU A 351 -2.58 -4.71 14.23
N VAL A 352 -1.67 -5.68 14.02
CA VAL A 352 -1.92 -7.08 14.36
C VAL A 352 -2.09 -7.27 15.86
N ARG A 353 -1.26 -6.64 16.70
CA ARG A 353 -1.34 -6.76 18.17
C ARG A 353 -2.66 -6.28 18.75
N TYR A 354 -3.23 -5.22 18.19
CA TYR A 354 -4.41 -4.56 18.71
C TYR A 354 -5.67 -4.80 17.88
N HIS A 355 -5.68 -5.69 16.85
CA HIS A 355 -6.86 -5.96 16.05
C HIS A 355 -8.03 -6.53 16.87
N LEU A 356 -7.73 -7.30 17.91
CA LEU A 356 -8.73 -7.87 18.85
C LEU A 356 -8.95 -6.90 20.01
N PHE A 357 -9.84 -5.94 19.82
CA PHE A 357 -10.33 -5.08 20.90
C PHE A 357 -11.82 -5.34 21.18
N TYR A 358 -12.18 -5.32 22.45
CA TYR A 358 -13.58 -5.38 22.86
C TYR A 358 -14.20 -3.99 22.83
N TYR A 359 -15.33 -3.88 22.17
CA TYR A 359 -16.13 -2.68 22.18
C TYR A 359 -17.63 -3.01 22.14
N ASN A 360 -18.38 -2.47 23.08
CA ASN A 360 -19.84 -2.52 23.11
C ASN A 360 -20.39 -1.18 23.60
N VAL A 361 -21.44 -0.69 22.93
CA VAL A 361 -22.07 0.60 23.25
C VAL A 361 -22.68 0.50 24.64
N GLY A 362 -22.42 1.48 25.49
CA GLY A 362 -22.89 1.51 26.89
C GLY A 362 -22.01 0.74 27.90
N GLU A 363 -21.16 -0.18 27.45
CA GLU A 363 -20.26 -0.95 28.33
C GLU A 363 -18.84 -0.38 28.36
N VAL A 364 -18.36 0.14 27.23
CA VAL A 364 -17.00 0.66 27.10
C VAL A 364 -17.04 2.19 27.08
N GLY A 365 -16.57 2.80 28.17
CA GLY A 365 -16.54 4.26 28.32
C GLY A 365 -15.35 4.92 27.62
N GLU A 366 -15.39 6.25 27.54
CA GLU A 366 -14.38 7.10 26.90
C GLU A 366 -12.96 6.89 27.42
N SER A 367 -12.79 6.61 28.73
CA SER A 367 -11.47 6.37 29.32
C SER A 367 -10.79 5.11 28.76
N SER A 368 -11.58 4.07 28.46
CA SER A 368 -11.06 2.85 27.81
C SER A 368 -10.69 3.10 26.35
N VAL A 369 -11.52 3.87 25.63
CA VAL A 369 -11.22 4.29 24.25
C VAL A 369 -9.97 5.19 24.22
N ARG A 370 -9.83 6.13 25.16
CA ARG A 370 -8.63 7.00 25.29
C ARG A 370 -7.36 6.17 25.55
N ARG A 371 -7.47 5.09 26.33
CA ARG A 371 -6.37 4.14 26.55
C ARG A 371 -5.99 3.41 25.26
N LEU A 372 -6.97 2.92 24.50
CA LEU A 372 -6.75 2.27 23.22
C LEU A 372 -6.07 3.21 22.23
N VAL A 373 -6.59 4.45 22.08
CA VAL A 373 -5.98 5.49 21.19
C VAL A 373 -4.53 5.76 21.60
N ARG A 374 -4.23 5.88 22.89
CA ARG A 374 -2.86 6.10 23.37
C ARG A 374 -1.92 4.93 23.09
N GLN A 375 -2.40 3.68 23.20
CA GLN A 375 -1.60 2.47 22.96
C GLN A 375 -1.30 2.25 21.47
N VAL A 376 -2.30 2.49 20.63
CA VAL A 376 -2.20 2.30 19.19
C VAL A 376 -1.51 3.48 18.50
N GLY A 377 -1.75 4.68 19.02
CA GLY A 377 -1.41 5.96 18.40
C GLY A 377 -2.59 6.49 17.58
N PRO A 378 -2.96 7.77 17.74
CA PRO A 378 -4.10 8.36 17.04
C PRO A 378 -3.99 8.23 15.53
N GLU A 379 -2.78 8.33 14.98
CA GLU A 379 -2.45 8.21 13.56
C GLU A 379 -2.70 6.81 12.97
N ASN A 380 -2.80 5.77 13.82
CA ASN A 380 -3.01 4.39 13.40
C ASN A 380 -4.44 3.91 13.62
N MET A 381 -5.29 4.71 14.27
CA MET A 381 -6.64 4.26 14.65
C MET A 381 -7.54 3.96 13.46
N GLU A 382 -7.47 4.76 12.40
CA GLU A 382 -8.25 4.52 11.19
C GLU A 382 -7.86 3.18 10.55
N GLU A 383 -6.56 2.90 10.44
CA GLU A 383 -6.05 1.65 9.89
C GLU A 383 -6.43 0.44 10.76
N LEU A 384 -6.43 0.61 12.10
CA LEU A 384 -6.90 -0.43 13.01
C LEU A 384 -8.40 -0.77 12.80
N LEU A 385 -9.23 0.24 12.61
CA LEU A 385 -10.65 0.05 12.30
C LEU A 385 -10.85 -0.62 10.93
N GLN A 386 -10.01 -0.27 9.93
CA GLN A 386 -10.02 -0.91 8.62
C GLN A 386 -9.63 -2.40 8.71
N VAL A 387 -8.62 -2.76 9.53
CA VAL A 387 -8.29 -4.16 9.82
C VAL A 387 -9.48 -4.88 10.46
N ARG A 388 -10.16 -4.25 11.44
CA ARG A 388 -11.36 -4.82 12.07
C ARG A 388 -12.52 -5.03 11.09
N MET A 389 -12.68 -4.11 10.12
CA MET A 389 -13.67 -4.27 9.04
C MET A 389 -13.33 -5.47 8.15
N ALA A 390 -12.05 -5.63 7.81
CA ALA A 390 -11.57 -6.74 7.01
C ALA A 390 -11.74 -8.09 7.73
N ASP A 391 -11.37 -8.19 9.00
CA ASP A 391 -11.59 -9.35 9.86
C ASP A 391 -13.08 -9.77 9.90
N ARG A 392 -13.98 -8.80 10.11
CA ARG A 392 -15.43 -9.08 10.15
C ARG A 392 -15.95 -9.68 8.86
N ILE A 393 -15.57 -9.14 7.70
CA ILE A 393 -15.96 -9.68 6.40
C ILE A 393 -15.30 -11.04 6.17
N GLY A 394 -14.03 -11.19 6.54
CA GLY A 394 -13.31 -12.46 6.52
C GLY A 394 -13.98 -13.55 7.36
N SER A 395 -14.63 -13.20 8.46
CA SER A 395 -15.44 -14.10 9.30
C SER A 395 -16.82 -14.43 8.71
N GLY A 396 -17.21 -13.85 7.58
CA GLY A 396 -18.53 -14.04 6.97
C GLY A 396 -19.63 -13.10 7.48
N CYS A 397 -19.28 -12.06 8.24
CA CYS A 397 -20.25 -11.06 8.67
C CYS A 397 -20.74 -10.21 7.48
N PRO A 398 -22.07 -9.93 7.37
CA PRO A 398 -22.61 -9.24 6.18
C PRO A 398 -22.27 -7.75 6.12
N LYS A 399 -21.94 -7.11 7.27
CA LYS A 399 -21.63 -5.69 7.36
C LYS A 399 -20.23 -5.47 7.91
N ALA A 400 -19.37 -4.81 7.13
CA ALA A 400 -18.04 -4.43 7.57
C ALA A 400 -18.08 -3.42 8.71
N GLU A 401 -18.94 -2.38 8.61
CA GLU A 401 -19.07 -1.30 9.59
C GLU A 401 -20.48 -1.25 10.20
N PRO A 402 -20.75 -2.07 11.24
CA PRO A 402 -22.00 -2.02 11.99
C PRO A 402 -22.07 -0.76 12.87
N TYR A 403 -23.25 -0.47 13.45
CA TYR A 403 -23.47 0.66 14.37
C TYR A 403 -22.39 0.76 15.47
N LYS A 404 -22.05 -0.37 16.12
CA LYS A 404 -21.01 -0.39 17.17
C LYS A 404 -19.67 0.16 16.69
N LEU A 405 -19.24 -0.14 15.47
CA LEU A 405 -17.96 0.34 14.93
C LEU A 405 -18.02 1.83 14.58
N ARG A 406 -19.16 2.30 14.05
CA ARG A 406 -19.38 3.74 13.79
C ARG A 406 -19.39 4.53 15.12
N HIS A 407 -20.06 4.00 16.14
CA HIS A 407 -20.06 4.62 17.48
C HIS A 407 -18.64 4.68 18.07
N LEU A 408 -17.84 3.63 17.88
CA LEU A 408 -16.43 3.66 18.29
C LEU A 408 -15.64 4.75 17.55
N ARG A 409 -15.85 4.93 16.23
CA ARG A 409 -15.24 6.04 15.47
C ARG A 409 -15.59 7.40 16.07
N TYR A 410 -16.86 7.59 16.36
CA TYR A 410 -17.32 8.81 17.02
C TYR A 410 -16.56 9.04 18.34
N LEU A 411 -16.47 8.02 19.19
CA LEU A 411 -15.76 8.15 20.48
C LEU A 411 -14.25 8.37 20.29
N ILE A 412 -13.61 7.73 19.31
CA ILE A 412 -12.19 7.94 18.99
C ILE A 412 -11.98 9.40 18.60
N GLU A 413 -12.81 9.96 17.72
CA GLU A 413 -12.71 11.36 17.33
C GLU A 413 -12.95 12.28 18.52
N LYS A 414 -13.98 12.03 19.33
CA LYS A 414 -14.29 12.79 20.53
C LYS A 414 -13.13 12.82 21.53
N VAL A 415 -12.53 11.66 21.84
CA VAL A 415 -11.43 11.57 22.83
C VAL A 415 -10.08 12.03 22.28
N SER A 416 -9.93 12.13 20.96
CA SER A 416 -8.72 12.63 20.29
C SER A 416 -8.73 14.15 20.12
N GLN A 417 -9.88 14.80 20.33
CA GLN A 417 -9.97 16.24 20.35
C GLN A 417 -9.49 16.75 21.70
N ASP A 418 -8.67 17.81 21.68
CA ASP A 418 -8.27 18.47 22.92
C ASP A 418 -9.52 19.05 23.62
N PRO A 419 -9.71 18.77 24.91
CA PRO A 419 -10.80 19.39 25.65
C PRO A 419 -10.63 20.91 25.67
N ILE A 420 -11.71 21.64 25.47
CA ILE A 420 -11.72 23.09 25.60
C ILE A 420 -11.36 23.42 27.05
N SER A 421 -10.21 24.03 27.28
CA SER A 421 -9.71 24.31 28.63
C SER A 421 -8.86 25.58 28.66
N VAL A 422 -8.73 26.14 29.85
CA VAL A 422 -7.88 27.32 30.10
C VAL A 422 -6.39 27.11 29.69
N LYS A 423 -5.96 25.87 29.48
CA LYS A 423 -4.61 25.56 28.96
C LYS A 423 -4.39 25.99 27.51
N MET A 424 -5.46 26.28 26.78
CA MET A 424 -5.41 26.81 25.40
C MET A 424 -5.03 28.28 25.35
N LEU A 425 -5.14 29.01 26.48
CA LEU A 425 -4.80 30.43 26.57
C LEU A 425 -3.26 30.62 26.52
N LYS A 426 -2.83 31.70 25.91
CA LYS A 426 -1.41 32.14 25.95
C LYS A 426 -1.00 32.77 27.29
N VAL A 427 -1.91 32.82 28.28
CA VAL A 427 -1.68 33.20 29.67
C VAL A 427 -2.12 32.11 30.61
N ASN A 428 -1.59 32.09 31.80
CA ASN A 428 -1.89 31.09 32.82
C ASN A 428 -2.21 31.73 34.19
N GLY A 429 -2.43 30.91 35.23
CA GLY A 429 -2.75 31.40 36.56
C GLY A 429 -1.64 32.26 37.20
N GLU A 430 -0.36 32.02 36.89
CA GLU A 430 0.75 32.80 37.36
C GLU A 430 0.76 34.22 36.77
N ASP A 431 0.43 34.32 35.48
CA ASP A 431 0.26 35.62 34.82
C ASP A 431 -0.86 36.43 35.48
N VAL A 432 -1.99 35.79 35.78
CA VAL A 432 -3.12 36.46 36.50
C VAL A 432 -2.67 36.93 37.87
N MET A 433 -2.00 36.09 38.67
CA MET A 433 -1.47 36.47 39.98
C MET A 433 -0.49 37.62 39.91
N ARG A 434 0.43 37.60 38.97
CA ARG A 434 1.45 38.64 38.75
C ARG A 434 0.82 39.97 38.38
N ILE A 435 -0.15 39.99 37.46
CA ILE A 435 -0.77 41.20 36.96
C ILE A 435 -1.67 41.82 38.03
N LEU A 436 -2.53 41.03 38.65
CA LEU A 436 -3.48 41.52 39.66
C LEU A 436 -2.93 41.65 41.04
N LYS A 437 -1.69 41.19 41.27
CA LYS A 437 -1.00 41.15 42.59
C LYS A 437 -1.83 40.46 43.67
N ILE A 438 -2.44 39.31 43.34
CA ILE A 438 -3.28 38.58 44.26
C ILE A 438 -2.66 37.21 44.59
N SER A 439 -3.00 36.66 45.77
CA SER A 439 -2.66 35.31 46.18
C SER A 439 -3.52 34.26 45.45
N PRO A 440 -3.07 32.96 45.40
CA PRO A 440 -3.85 31.88 44.86
C PRO A 440 -5.27 31.85 45.45
N GLY A 441 -6.29 31.77 44.55
CA GLY A 441 -7.67 31.77 44.99
C GLY A 441 -8.68 31.65 43.83
N PRO A 442 -9.99 31.56 44.14
CA PRO A 442 -11.04 31.30 43.15
C PRO A 442 -11.11 32.36 42.03
N LYS A 443 -10.70 33.62 42.31
CA LYS A 443 -10.69 34.72 41.34
C LYS A 443 -9.84 34.40 40.12
N ILE A 444 -8.72 33.69 40.30
CA ILE A 444 -7.85 33.31 39.19
C ILE A 444 -8.56 32.41 38.19
N GLY A 445 -9.27 31.38 38.70
CA GLY A 445 -10.06 30.49 37.85
C GLY A 445 -11.20 31.21 37.13
N GLN A 446 -11.86 32.14 37.78
CA GLN A 446 -12.92 32.95 37.17
C GLN A 446 -12.40 33.82 36.00
N VAL A 447 -11.26 34.49 36.21
CA VAL A 447 -10.63 35.30 35.16
C VAL A 447 -10.24 34.43 33.96
N LEU A 448 -9.59 33.27 34.20
CA LEU A 448 -9.20 32.36 33.14
C LEU A 448 -10.40 31.77 32.39
N ASP A 449 -11.51 31.44 33.07
CA ASP A 449 -12.74 30.97 32.42
C ASP A 449 -13.36 32.05 31.52
N ILE A 450 -13.37 33.32 31.94
CA ILE A 450 -13.86 34.43 31.15
C ILE A 450 -12.99 34.68 29.91
N LEU A 451 -11.66 34.67 30.08
CA LEU A 451 -10.72 34.83 28.96
C LEU A 451 -10.89 33.70 27.95
N LEU A 452 -11.09 32.45 28.43
CA LEU A 452 -11.37 31.33 27.55
C LEU A 452 -12.64 31.53 26.75
N GLY A 453 -13.70 32.06 27.36
CA GLY A 453 -14.95 32.45 26.63
C GLY A 453 -14.66 33.44 25.50
N LEU A 454 -13.93 34.51 25.78
CA LEU A 454 -13.56 35.51 24.75
C LEU A 454 -12.77 34.90 23.59
N VAL A 455 -11.79 34.06 23.90
CA VAL A 455 -10.97 33.39 22.87
C VAL A 455 -11.79 32.38 22.05
N LEU A 456 -12.80 31.75 22.63
CA LEU A 456 -13.69 30.83 21.91
C LEU A 456 -14.62 31.60 20.93
N GLU A 457 -15.05 32.80 21.28
CA GLU A 457 -15.80 33.68 20.38
C GLU A 457 -14.90 34.22 19.24
N ASN A 458 -13.68 34.68 19.59
CA ASN A 458 -12.70 35.17 18.62
C ASN A 458 -11.30 34.61 18.85
N PRO A 459 -10.92 33.49 18.15
CA PRO A 459 -9.61 32.85 18.32
C PRO A 459 -8.40 33.76 18.04
N LYS A 460 -8.56 34.84 17.30
CA LYS A 460 -7.49 35.84 17.03
C LYS A 460 -7.08 36.62 18.27
N GLU A 461 -7.96 36.68 19.25
CA GLU A 461 -7.70 37.37 20.54
C GLU A 461 -6.86 36.54 21.50
N ASN A 462 -6.50 35.30 21.16
CA ASN A 462 -5.56 34.55 21.94
C ASN A 462 -4.10 35.03 21.76
N GLU A 463 -3.88 36.29 22.04
CA GLU A 463 -2.58 36.96 22.05
C GLU A 463 -2.24 37.45 23.46
N LYS A 464 -0.97 37.23 23.88
CA LYS A 464 -0.56 37.46 25.26
C LYS A 464 -0.82 38.89 25.71
N GLU A 465 -0.47 39.86 24.87
CA GLU A 465 -0.64 41.28 25.16
C GLU A 465 -2.14 41.68 25.29
N PHE A 466 -2.99 41.08 24.46
CA PHE A 466 -4.44 41.33 24.55
C PHE A 466 -4.99 40.72 25.83
N LEU A 467 -4.65 39.48 26.13
CA LEU A 467 -5.12 38.76 27.31
C LEU A 467 -4.65 39.42 28.62
N GLU A 468 -3.42 39.94 28.68
CA GLU A 468 -2.90 40.68 29.84
C GLU A 468 -3.69 41.97 30.10
N LYS A 469 -4.08 42.71 29.04
CA LYS A 469 -4.95 43.89 29.18
C LYS A 469 -6.36 43.52 29.67
N GLU A 470 -6.89 42.39 29.19
CA GLU A 470 -8.20 41.92 29.67
C GLU A 470 -8.14 41.48 31.13
N ILE A 471 -7.02 40.81 31.57
CA ILE A 471 -6.81 40.49 33.00
C ILE A 471 -6.89 41.75 33.85
N GLU A 472 -6.24 42.87 33.46
CA GLU A 472 -6.28 44.12 34.20
C GLU A 472 -7.70 44.71 34.30
N LYS A 473 -8.50 44.64 33.21
CA LYS A 473 -9.90 45.09 33.23
C LYS A 473 -10.74 44.21 34.15
N LEU A 474 -10.65 42.89 34.03
CA LEU A 474 -11.39 41.97 34.87
C LEU A 474 -10.99 42.08 36.35
N GLY A 475 -9.73 42.45 36.62
CA GLY A 475 -9.23 42.66 37.98
C GLY A 475 -9.93 43.82 38.73
N LYS A 476 -10.45 44.81 38.00
CA LYS A 476 -11.16 45.98 38.54
C LYS A 476 -12.64 45.72 38.80
N MET A 477 -13.20 44.61 38.33
CA MET A 477 -14.62 44.26 38.50
C MET A 477 -14.93 43.74 39.89
N SER A 478 -16.18 43.94 40.33
CA SER A 478 -16.68 43.36 41.55
C SER A 478 -16.77 41.83 41.50
N GLU A 479 -16.74 41.18 42.66
CA GLU A 479 -16.90 39.71 42.73
C GLU A 479 -18.26 39.23 42.13
N LYS A 480 -19.30 40.04 42.24
CA LYS A 480 -20.62 39.72 41.70
C LYS A 480 -20.59 39.69 40.18
N GLU A 481 -20.04 40.74 39.56
CA GLU A 481 -19.90 40.84 38.10
C GLU A 481 -19.02 39.72 37.53
N LEU A 482 -17.88 39.42 38.18
CA LEU A 482 -16.99 38.30 37.78
C LEU A 482 -17.72 36.94 37.85
N LYS A 483 -18.55 36.71 38.88
CA LYS A 483 -19.33 35.48 39.00
C LYS A 483 -20.35 35.35 37.89
N GLU A 484 -21.04 36.44 37.52
CA GLU A 484 -22.02 36.43 36.44
C GLU A 484 -21.33 36.18 35.07
N LEU A 485 -20.25 36.87 34.76
CA LEU A 485 -19.48 36.65 33.54
C LEU A 485 -18.90 35.25 33.47
N THR A 486 -18.37 34.70 34.58
CA THR A 486 -17.87 33.33 34.62
C THR A 486 -18.98 32.32 34.32
N LYS A 487 -20.18 32.53 34.86
CA LYS A 487 -21.33 31.67 34.60
C LYS A 487 -21.73 31.71 33.13
N LYS A 488 -21.73 32.88 32.53
CA LYS A 488 -22.01 33.06 31.10
C LYS A 488 -20.96 32.35 30.23
N ALA A 489 -19.67 32.61 30.47
CA ALA A 489 -18.57 32.00 29.72
C ALA A 489 -18.58 30.47 29.84
N ARG A 490 -18.91 29.90 31.01
CA ARG A 490 -19.06 28.46 31.16
C ARG A 490 -20.24 27.88 30.37
N ALA A 491 -21.38 28.57 30.39
CA ALA A 491 -22.55 28.15 29.61
C ALA A 491 -22.28 28.18 28.10
N GLU A 492 -21.61 29.21 27.60
CA GLU A 492 -21.19 29.31 26.20
C GLU A 492 -20.23 28.24 25.80
N ARG A 493 -19.25 27.92 26.66
CA ARG A 493 -18.34 26.81 26.47
C ARG A 493 -19.07 25.46 26.37
N GLU A 494 -20.01 25.21 27.30
CA GLU A 494 -20.82 23.98 27.29
C GLU A 494 -21.65 23.87 25.99
N GLU A 495 -22.21 24.96 25.52
CA GLU A 495 -22.95 25.00 24.25
C GLU A 495 -22.05 24.69 23.03
N ILE A 496 -20.83 25.24 23.00
CA ILE A 496 -19.85 24.95 21.94
C ILE A 496 -19.44 23.48 21.98
N GLU A 497 -19.17 22.93 23.15
CA GLU A 497 -18.84 21.51 23.34
C GLU A 497 -20.02 20.60 22.90
N GLN A 498 -21.25 20.93 23.22
CA GLN A 498 -22.44 20.19 22.78
C GLN A 498 -22.63 20.25 21.27
N LYS A 499 -22.54 21.42 20.66
CA LYS A 499 -22.62 21.57 19.19
C LYS A 499 -21.55 20.74 18.49
N ARG A 500 -20.31 20.74 19.00
CA ARG A 500 -19.20 19.94 18.48
C ARG A 500 -19.49 18.44 18.58
N ASP A 501 -20.02 17.99 19.71
CA ASP A 501 -20.41 16.59 19.93
C ASP A 501 -21.56 16.19 18.98
N GLU A 502 -22.57 17.02 18.82
CA GLU A 502 -23.68 16.77 17.90
C GLU A 502 -23.21 16.71 16.43
N MET A 503 -22.33 17.60 16.00
CA MET A 503 -21.75 17.55 14.66
C MET A 503 -20.98 16.24 14.44
N THR A 504 -20.20 15.82 15.43
CA THR A 504 -19.45 14.55 15.37
C THR A 504 -20.39 13.35 15.35
N LYS A 505 -21.47 13.36 16.15
CA LYS A 505 -22.53 12.34 16.11
C LYS A 505 -23.19 12.24 14.73
N LYS A 506 -23.58 13.39 14.14
CA LYS A 506 -24.16 13.43 12.78
C LYS A 506 -23.23 12.85 11.74
N LYS A 507 -21.93 13.17 11.78
CA LYS A 507 -20.90 12.65 10.88
C LYS A 507 -20.87 11.11 10.85
N TYR A 508 -21.08 10.47 11.99
CA TYR A 508 -21.05 9.01 12.11
C TYR A 508 -22.45 8.36 12.22
N TRP A 509 -23.50 9.15 12.02
CA TRP A 509 -24.91 8.71 12.12
C TRP A 509 -25.19 7.99 13.46
N ILE A 510 -24.81 8.64 14.54
CA ILE A 510 -25.05 8.19 15.91
C ILE A 510 -26.29 8.91 16.43
N THR A 511 -27.27 8.13 16.84
CA THR A 511 -28.53 8.61 17.46
C THR A 511 -28.43 8.53 18.96
#